data_aa19e6ce0cee3e1a49328f59511ab43f
#
_entry.id   aa19e6ce0cee3e1a49328f59511ab43f
#
_cell.length_a   1.000
_cell.length_b   1.000
_cell.length_c   1.000
_cell.angle_alpha   90.00
_cell.angle_beta   90.00
_cell.angle_gamma   90.00
#
_symmetry.space_group_name_H-M   'P 1'
#
loop_
_entity.id
_entity.type
_entity.pdbx_description
1 polymer ?
#
loop_
_entity_poly.entity_id
_entity_poly.type
_entity_poly.pdbx_seq_one_letter_code
_entity_poly.pdbx_strand_id
1 'polypeptide(L)'
;NEAGPLSKVIRKADVFIGVSVAGCVTPDMVRSMNSDAIVMGMANPEPEILPDAAKAAGARIVCTGRSDFPNQVNNLLAFPGIFRGALDVRASEINEAMKVAAASAIASLVPADKLTEDNVITSPFNPEVAPTVAAAVAKAALKTGVARRRDLSPEAIARHTRELLQK
;
A
#
# COMPACT_ATOMS: atom_id res chain seq x y z
N ASN A 1 -24.72 6.06 -3.66
CA ASN A 1 -24.32 4.66 -3.85
C ASN A 1 -25.08 4.08 -5.05
N GLU A 2 -24.38 3.77 -6.12
CA GLU A 2 -24.95 3.03 -7.25
C GLU A 2 -24.79 1.52 -7.01
N ALA A 3 -25.85 0.75 -7.27
CA ALA A 3 -25.83 -0.70 -7.25
C ALA A 3 -25.97 -1.24 -8.68
N GLY A 4 -25.33 -2.37 -8.97
CA GLY A 4 -25.41 -3.01 -10.26
C GLY A 4 -24.16 -3.80 -10.64
N PRO A 5 -24.08 -4.28 -11.87
CA PRO A 5 -22.87 -4.95 -12.37
C PRO A 5 -21.69 -3.98 -12.42
N LEU A 6 -20.48 -4.51 -12.33
CA LEU A 6 -19.24 -3.72 -12.33
C LEU A 6 -19.17 -2.75 -13.52
N SER A 7 -19.58 -3.17 -14.71
CA SER A 7 -19.62 -2.35 -15.92
C SER A 7 -20.50 -1.11 -15.82
N LYS A 8 -21.45 -1.08 -14.88
CA LYS A 8 -22.27 0.09 -14.59
C LYS A 8 -21.63 0.97 -13.52
N VAL A 9 -21.23 0.39 -12.39
CA VAL A 9 -20.78 1.16 -11.23
C VAL A 9 -19.37 1.77 -11.38
N ILE A 10 -18.54 1.23 -12.29
CA ILE A 10 -17.21 1.76 -12.59
C ILE A 10 -17.23 3.05 -13.43
N ARG A 11 -18.34 3.34 -14.09
CA ARG A 11 -18.47 4.54 -14.95
C ARG A 11 -18.25 5.80 -14.13
N LYS A 12 -17.40 6.69 -14.65
CA LYS A 12 -17.05 7.96 -14.00
C LYS A 12 -16.44 7.79 -12.60
N ALA A 13 -15.93 6.61 -12.27
CA ALA A 13 -15.12 6.44 -11.08
C ALA A 13 -13.71 7.00 -11.30
N ASP A 14 -13.12 7.58 -10.27
CA ASP A 14 -11.74 8.08 -10.28
C ASP A 14 -10.75 6.97 -9.93
N VAL A 15 -11.17 6.02 -9.10
CA VAL A 15 -10.32 4.94 -8.58
C VAL A 15 -11.07 3.61 -8.65
N PHE A 16 -10.41 2.60 -9.19
CA PHE A 16 -10.81 1.19 -9.08
C PHE A 16 -9.80 0.44 -8.21
N ILE A 17 -10.31 -0.28 -7.21
CA ILE A 17 -9.52 -1.18 -6.36
C ILE A 17 -10.12 -2.57 -6.47
N GLY A 18 -9.37 -3.48 -7.11
CA GLY A 18 -9.76 -4.87 -7.32
C GLY A 18 -9.03 -5.81 -6.37
N VAL A 19 -9.79 -6.66 -5.68
CA VAL A 19 -9.33 -7.78 -4.85
C VAL A 19 -10.21 -9.00 -5.12
N SER A 20 -10.51 -9.26 -6.41
CA SER A 20 -11.55 -10.18 -6.83
C SER A 20 -10.99 -11.32 -7.70
N VAL A 21 -11.31 -11.33 -8.99
CA VAL A 21 -10.93 -12.40 -9.91
C VAL A 21 -10.26 -11.85 -11.17
N ALA A 22 -9.35 -12.63 -11.72
CA ALA A 22 -8.61 -12.29 -12.94
C ALA A 22 -9.54 -11.91 -14.10
N GLY A 23 -9.16 -10.88 -14.85
CA GLY A 23 -9.80 -10.51 -16.11
C GLY A 23 -11.24 -9.97 -16.01
N CYS A 24 -11.75 -9.65 -14.81
CA CYS A 24 -13.12 -9.16 -14.66
C CYS A 24 -13.30 -7.68 -15.06
N VAL A 25 -12.22 -6.94 -15.28
CA VAL A 25 -12.22 -5.55 -15.77
C VAL A 25 -11.78 -5.54 -17.23
N THR A 26 -12.61 -4.97 -18.09
CA THR A 26 -12.31 -4.84 -19.52
C THR A 26 -11.72 -3.46 -19.84
N PRO A 27 -10.98 -3.29 -20.96
CA PRO A 27 -10.53 -2.00 -21.44
C PRO A 27 -11.67 -0.98 -21.60
N ASP A 28 -12.85 -1.40 -22.02
CA ASP A 28 -14.02 -0.50 -22.17
C ASP A 28 -14.53 0.01 -20.82
N MET A 29 -14.46 -0.82 -19.78
CA MET A 29 -14.76 -0.37 -18.42
C MET A 29 -13.78 0.73 -17.97
N VAL A 30 -12.48 0.56 -18.21
CA VAL A 30 -11.47 1.57 -17.89
C VAL A 30 -11.71 2.85 -18.67
N ARG A 31 -12.01 2.78 -19.98
CA ARG A 31 -12.35 3.97 -20.80
C ARG A 31 -13.59 4.71 -20.29
N SER A 32 -14.49 4.05 -19.59
CA SER A 32 -15.69 4.65 -19.01
C SER A 32 -15.47 5.36 -17.68
N MET A 33 -14.30 5.21 -17.07
CA MET A 33 -13.88 5.94 -15.86
C MET A 33 -13.62 7.42 -16.17
N ASN A 34 -13.41 8.21 -15.15
CA ASN A 34 -12.98 9.60 -15.32
C ASN A 34 -11.55 9.67 -15.93
N SER A 35 -11.19 10.84 -16.46
CA SER A 35 -9.82 11.14 -16.84
C SER A 35 -8.87 10.97 -15.65
N ASP A 36 -7.61 10.58 -15.93
CA ASP A 36 -6.60 10.38 -14.90
C ASP A 36 -6.92 9.27 -13.88
N ALA A 37 -7.73 8.29 -14.28
CA ALA A 37 -8.15 7.20 -13.40
C ALA A 37 -6.97 6.39 -12.82
N ILE A 38 -7.13 5.96 -11.56
CA ILE A 38 -6.21 5.05 -10.87
C ILE A 38 -6.83 3.65 -10.87
N VAL A 39 -6.09 2.67 -11.40
CA VAL A 39 -6.54 1.28 -11.48
C VAL A 39 -5.61 0.39 -10.66
N MET A 40 -6.11 -0.23 -9.62
CA MET A 40 -5.39 -1.16 -8.74
C MET A 40 -5.96 -2.57 -8.90
N GLY A 41 -5.37 -3.39 -9.79
CA GLY A 41 -5.76 -4.78 -10.00
C GLY A 41 -4.87 -5.70 -9.16
N MET A 42 -5.38 -6.19 -8.02
CA MET A 42 -4.58 -6.91 -7.02
C MET A 42 -4.92 -8.39 -6.91
N ALA A 43 -5.79 -8.94 -7.77
CA ALA A 43 -6.03 -10.38 -7.84
C ALA A 43 -4.75 -11.14 -8.22
N ASN A 44 -4.56 -12.33 -7.65
CA ASN A 44 -3.42 -13.21 -7.88
C ASN A 44 -3.86 -14.58 -8.40
N PRO A 45 -3.09 -15.23 -9.30
CA PRO A 45 -1.82 -14.78 -9.91
C PRO A 45 -1.97 -13.73 -11.02
N GLU A 46 -3.17 -13.58 -11.58
CA GLU A 46 -3.47 -12.60 -12.63
C GLU A 46 -4.41 -11.51 -12.08
N PRO A 47 -4.14 -10.23 -12.41
CA PRO A 47 -4.95 -9.12 -11.97
C PRO A 47 -6.31 -9.07 -12.68
N GLU A 48 -7.22 -8.26 -12.17
CA GLU A 48 -8.53 -7.96 -12.78
C GLU A 48 -8.41 -7.43 -14.20
N ILE A 49 -7.33 -6.71 -14.49
CA ILE A 49 -6.90 -6.25 -15.81
C ILE A 49 -5.38 -6.16 -15.83
N LEU A 50 -4.75 -6.56 -16.93
CA LEU A 50 -3.30 -6.40 -17.09
C LEU A 50 -2.91 -4.92 -17.17
N PRO A 51 -1.79 -4.50 -16.55
CA PRO A 51 -1.36 -3.10 -16.54
C PRO A 51 -1.27 -2.44 -17.90
N ASP A 52 -0.71 -3.14 -18.90
CA ASP A 52 -0.59 -2.60 -20.25
C ASP A 52 -1.95 -2.35 -20.90
N ALA A 53 -2.92 -3.24 -20.67
CA ALA A 53 -4.29 -3.07 -21.17
C ALA A 53 -5.02 -1.91 -20.47
N ALA A 54 -4.80 -1.73 -19.16
CA ALA A 54 -5.38 -0.62 -18.41
C ALA A 54 -4.78 0.73 -18.84
N LYS A 55 -3.46 0.82 -19.03
CA LYS A 55 -2.78 2.02 -19.55
C LYS A 55 -3.23 2.35 -20.98
N ALA A 56 -3.29 1.37 -21.87
CA ALA A 56 -3.79 1.54 -23.23
C ALA A 56 -5.26 1.99 -23.28
N ALA A 57 -6.04 1.68 -22.25
CA ALA A 57 -7.42 2.13 -22.09
C ALA A 57 -7.55 3.52 -21.45
N GLY A 58 -6.46 4.19 -21.04
CA GLY A 58 -6.44 5.56 -20.52
C GLY A 58 -6.30 5.68 -19.00
N ALA A 59 -6.03 4.59 -18.28
CA ALA A 59 -5.67 4.71 -16.87
C ALA A 59 -4.33 5.45 -16.72
N ARG A 60 -4.29 6.44 -15.85
CA ARG A 60 -3.07 7.23 -15.59
C ARG A 60 -2.11 6.48 -14.67
N ILE A 61 -2.61 5.94 -13.58
CA ILE A 61 -1.82 5.17 -12.62
C ILE A 61 -2.37 3.75 -12.57
N VAL A 62 -1.48 2.77 -12.75
CA VAL A 62 -1.83 1.36 -12.63
C VAL A 62 -0.95 0.70 -11.59
N CYS A 63 -1.57 -0.02 -10.66
CA CYS A 63 -0.92 -0.83 -9.63
C CYS A 63 -1.37 -2.28 -9.72
N THR A 64 -0.48 -3.20 -9.37
CA THR A 64 -0.77 -4.64 -9.35
C THR A 64 0.02 -5.34 -8.25
N GLY A 65 -0.40 -6.55 -7.86
CA GLY A 65 0.36 -7.40 -6.95
C GLY A 65 1.61 -8.04 -7.58
N ARG A 66 1.74 -7.99 -8.91
CA ARG A 66 2.84 -8.63 -9.66
C ARG A 66 4.13 -7.83 -9.56
N SER A 67 5.26 -8.56 -9.45
CA SER A 67 6.60 -7.98 -9.35
C SER A 67 7.24 -7.61 -10.69
N ASP A 68 6.65 -8.06 -11.80
CA ASP A 68 7.12 -7.81 -13.16
C ASP A 68 6.54 -6.52 -13.79
N PHE A 69 5.75 -5.76 -13.01
CA PHE A 69 5.19 -4.47 -13.41
C PHE A 69 5.56 -3.36 -12.42
N PRO A 70 5.55 -2.08 -12.85
CA PRO A 70 5.66 -0.94 -11.94
C PRO A 70 4.55 -0.89 -10.89
N ASN A 71 4.78 -0.13 -9.83
CA ASN A 71 3.80 0.08 -8.75
C ASN A 71 3.31 -1.23 -8.12
N GLN A 72 4.24 -2.14 -7.80
CA GLN A 72 3.88 -3.37 -7.13
C GLN A 72 3.31 -3.10 -5.73
N VAL A 73 2.05 -3.48 -5.50
CA VAL A 73 1.41 -3.48 -4.19
C VAL A 73 1.62 -4.84 -3.54
N ASN A 74 2.44 -4.89 -2.50
CA ASN A 74 2.83 -6.13 -1.84
C ASN A 74 2.67 -6.02 -0.32
N ASN A 75 2.16 -7.07 0.31
CA ASN A 75 2.01 -7.17 1.77
C ASN A 75 3.35 -6.98 2.53
N LEU A 76 4.48 -7.29 1.90
CA LEU A 76 5.82 -7.10 2.46
C LEU A 76 6.11 -5.64 2.84
N LEU A 77 5.45 -4.66 2.21
CA LEU A 77 5.59 -3.26 2.57
C LEU A 77 5.03 -2.94 3.96
N ALA A 78 4.00 -3.64 4.38
CA ALA A 78 3.31 -3.33 5.64
C ALA A 78 3.61 -4.36 6.74
N PHE A 79 3.53 -5.64 6.39
CA PHE A 79 3.44 -6.76 7.33
C PHE A 79 4.61 -6.84 8.32
N PRO A 80 5.91 -6.84 7.93
CA PRO A 80 6.99 -6.95 8.91
C PRO A 80 7.07 -5.74 9.82
N GLY A 81 6.92 -4.53 9.26
CA GLY A 81 7.03 -3.27 10.00
C GLY A 81 5.89 -3.07 11.00
N ILE A 82 4.65 -3.39 10.63
CA ILE A 82 3.50 -3.28 11.54
C ILE A 82 3.69 -4.15 12.76
N PHE A 83 4.04 -5.43 12.57
CA PHE A 83 4.25 -6.34 13.71
C PHE A 83 5.48 -5.95 14.53
N ARG A 84 6.58 -5.55 13.89
CA ARG A 84 7.77 -5.07 14.61
C ARG A 84 7.44 -3.90 15.52
N GLY A 85 6.78 -2.87 14.99
CA GLY A 85 6.40 -1.71 15.78
C GLY A 85 5.42 -2.03 16.92
N ALA A 86 4.43 -2.87 16.67
CA ALA A 86 3.46 -3.27 17.68
C ALA A 86 4.10 -4.13 18.79
N LEU A 87 4.95 -5.10 18.44
CA LEU A 87 5.60 -6.01 19.39
C LEU A 87 6.63 -5.30 20.24
N ASP A 88 7.43 -4.38 19.70
CA ASP A 88 8.46 -3.66 20.45
C ASP A 88 7.87 -2.82 21.58
N VAL A 89 6.72 -2.21 21.35
CA VAL A 89 5.99 -1.45 22.39
C VAL A 89 4.98 -2.31 23.14
N ARG A 90 4.89 -3.62 22.87
CA ARG A 90 3.94 -4.55 23.48
C ARG A 90 2.51 -4.01 23.40
N ALA A 91 2.11 -3.56 22.21
CA ALA A 91 0.76 -3.03 21.99
C ALA A 91 -0.30 -4.09 22.33
N SER A 92 -1.40 -3.67 22.95
CA SER A 92 -2.51 -4.57 23.28
C SER A 92 -3.35 -4.95 22.07
N GLU A 93 -3.29 -4.12 21.01
CA GLU A 93 -4.00 -4.31 19.74
C GLU A 93 -3.28 -3.55 18.63
N ILE A 94 -3.62 -3.86 17.37
CA ILE A 94 -3.25 -3.07 16.21
C ILE A 94 -4.50 -2.31 15.76
N ASN A 95 -4.63 -1.06 16.21
CA ASN A 95 -5.79 -0.23 15.93
C ASN A 95 -5.70 0.53 14.60
N GLU A 96 -6.77 1.21 14.19
CA GLU A 96 -6.84 1.94 12.93
C GLU A 96 -5.77 3.04 12.81
N ALA A 97 -5.46 3.75 13.90
CA ALA A 97 -4.43 4.78 13.89
C ALA A 97 -3.04 4.21 13.55
N MET A 98 -2.74 2.99 14.00
CA MET A 98 -1.50 2.29 13.67
C MET A 98 -1.46 1.87 12.20
N LYS A 99 -2.58 1.41 11.63
CA LYS A 99 -2.69 1.06 10.20
C LYS A 99 -2.54 2.29 9.30
N VAL A 100 -3.18 3.39 9.64
CA VAL A 100 -3.03 4.67 8.92
C VAL A 100 -1.60 5.19 9.01
N ALA A 101 -0.96 5.08 10.18
CA ALA A 101 0.44 5.46 10.35
C ALA A 101 1.37 4.61 9.47
N ALA A 102 1.13 3.31 9.35
CA ALA A 102 1.88 2.42 8.46
C ALA A 102 1.71 2.83 6.98
N ALA A 103 0.49 3.09 6.53
CA ALA A 103 0.22 3.53 5.17
C ALA A 103 0.93 4.86 4.85
N SER A 104 0.86 5.83 5.75
CA SER A 104 1.54 7.12 5.61
C SER A 104 3.07 6.97 5.58
N ALA A 105 3.61 6.06 6.39
CA ALA A 105 5.04 5.75 6.42
C ALA A 105 5.52 5.15 5.10
N ILE A 106 4.76 4.19 4.53
CA ILE A 106 5.08 3.60 3.22
C ILE A 106 5.04 4.69 2.13
N ALA A 107 4.01 5.52 2.11
CA ALA A 107 3.87 6.59 1.13
C ALA A 107 5.04 7.60 1.20
N SER A 108 5.53 7.92 2.40
CA SER A 108 6.65 8.86 2.60
C SER A 108 8.00 8.37 2.05
N LEU A 109 8.11 7.08 1.72
CA LEU A 109 9.34 6.49 1.16
C LEU A 109 9.50 6.74 -0.35
N VAL A 110 8.51 7.34 -1.00
CA VAL A 110 8.64 7.87 -2.35
C VAL A 110 8.83 9.39 -2.25
N PRO A 111 10.04 9.92 -2.48
CA PRO A 111 10.28 11.35 -2.46
C PRO A 111 9.46 12.09 -3.53
N ALA A 112 9.04 13.31 -3.24
CA ALA A 112 8.19 14.08 -4.15
C ALA A 112 8.81 14.32 -5.53
N ASP A 113 10.13 14.47 -5.61
CA ASP A 113 10.89 14.63 -6.84
C ASP A 113 11.01 13.33 -7.67
N LYS A 114 10.69 12.19 -7.08
CA LYS A 114 10.67 10.86 -7.73
C LYS A 114 9.27 10.32 -7.96
N LEU A 115 8.25 11.06 -7.54
CA LEU A 115 6.86 10.66 -7.72
C LEU A 115 6.47 10.78 -9.20
N THR A 116 6.16 9.66 -9.83
CA THR A 116 5.69 9.58 -11.22
C THR A 116 4.54 8.58 -11.32
N GLU A 117 3.88 8.51 -12.46
CA GLU A 117 2.78 7.56 -12.72
C GLU A 117 3.22 6.10 -12.55
N ASP A 118 4.50 5.80 -12.79
CA ASP A 118 5.09 4.47 -12.65
C ASP A 118 5.89 4.28 -11.34
N ASN A 119 5.87 5.27 -10.45
CA ASN A 119 6.57 5.21 -9.16
C ASN A 119 5.77 5.91 -8.07
N VAL A 120 4.60 5.35 -7.73
CA VAL A 120 3.72 5.87 -6.65
C VAL A 120 3.90 5.12 -5.32
N ILE A 121 4.59 3.99 -5.35
CA ILE A 121 4.84 3.16 -4.17
C ILE A 121 6.28 2.63 -4.20
N THR A 122 6.92 2.58 -3.03
CA THR A 122 8.31 2.11 -2.93
C THR A 122 8.42 0.61 -3.19
N SER A 123 9.61 0.16 -3.61
CA SER A 123 9.89 -1.26 -3.79
C SER A 123 9.78 -2.03 -2.46
N PRO A 124 9.23 -3.26 -2.44
CA PRO A 124 9.23 -4.11 -1.26
C PRO A 124 10.65 -4.52 -0.81
N PHE A 125 11.65 -4.39 -1.66
CA PHE A 125 13.06 -4.64 -1.34
C PHE A 125 13.79 -3.41 -0.79
N ASN A 126 13.12 -2.26 -0.64
CA ASN A 126 13.74 -1.09 -0.01
C ASN A 126 13.97 -1.38 1.48
N PRO A 127 15.23 -1.39 1.97
CA PRO A 127 15.56 -1.75 3.35
C PRO A 127 14.99 -0.78 4.38
N GLU A 128 14.59 0.42 3.97
CA GLU A 128 14.00 1.43 4.86
C GLU A 128 12.51 1.22 5.13
N VAL A 129 11.85 0.31 4.41
CA VAL A 129 10.40 0.08 4.58
C VAL A 129 10.08 -0.40 6.00
N ALA A 130 10.63 -1.53 6.42
CA ALA A 130 10.32 -2.10 7.73
C ALA A 130 10.71 -1.19 8.90
N PRO A 131 11.90 -0.53 8.92
CA PRO A 131 12.27 0.43 9.97
C PRO A 131 11.32 1.61 10.07
N THR A 132 10.97 2.22 8.94
CA THR A 132 10.11 3.41 8.88
C THR A 132 8.68 3.07 9.33
N VAL A 133 8.14 1.96 8.85
CA VAL A 133 6.81 1.49 9.25
C VAL A 133 6.78 1.13 10.73
N ALA A 134 7.78 0.40 11.25
CA ALA A 134 7.85 0.02 12.65
C ALA A 134 7.86 1.24 13.59
N ALA A 135 8.67 2.24 13.27
CA ALA A 135 8.72 3.48 14.04
C ALA A 135 7.39 4.24 14.05
N ALA A 136 6.73 4.35 12.88
CA ALA A 136 5.44 5.04 12.74
C ALA A 136 4.33 4.32 13.51
N VAL A 137 4.28 3.00 13.42
CA VAL A 137 3.30 2.17 14.13
C VAL A 137 3.50 2.25 15.64
N ALA A 138 4.73 2.15 16.12
CA ALA A 138 5.05 2.29 17.54
C ALA A 138 4.67 3.68 18.08
N LYS A 139 4.95 4.74 17.32
CA LYS A 139 4.54 6.12 17.65
C LYS A 139 3.02 6.24 17.77
N ALA A 140 2.29 5.64 16.85
CA ALA A 140 0.82 5.65 16.89
C ALA A 140 0.28 4.85 18.09
N ALA A 141 0.86 3.68 18.40
CA ALA A 141 0.50 2.88 19.56
C ALA A 141 0.73 3.63 20.88
N LEU A 142 1.85 4.35 20.99
CA LEU A 142 2.13 5.21 22.15
C LEU A 142 1.10 6.34 22.28
N LYS A 143 0.80 7.01 21.17
CA LYS A 143 -0.16 8.13 21.12
C LYS A 143 -1.58 7.69 21.47
N THR A 144 -2.00 6.52 21.03
CA THR A 144 -3.36 5.99 21.29
C THR A 144 -3.49 5.25 22.62
N GLY A 145 -2.40 5.14 23.38
CA GLY A 145 -2.42 4.54 24.72
C GLY A 145 -2.43 3.01 24.75
N VAL A 146 -2.35 2.34 23.59
CA VAL A 146 -2.34 0.87 23.51
C VAL A 146 -0.97 0.24 23.75
N ALA A 147 0.10 1.05 23.77
CA ALA A 147 1.44 0.60 24.09
C ALA A 147 1.60 0.33 25.60
N ARG A 148 2.02 -0.88 25.97
CA ARG A 148 2.34 -1.28 27.35
C ARG A 148 3.78 -0.96 27.72
N ARG A 149 4.69 -0.92 26.74
CA ARG A 149 6.09 -0.52 26.89
C ARG A 149 6.28 0.88 26.31
N ARG A 150 6.79 1.83 27.12
CA ARG A 150 6.88 3.25 26.77
C ARG A 150 8.30 3.84 26.86
N ASP A 151 9.28 3.00 27.15
CA ASP A 151 10.69 3.37 27.31
C ASP A 151 11.47 3.38 26.00
N LEU A 152 10.89 2.89 24.89
CA LEU A 152 11.51 2.91 23.57
C LEU A 152 11.01 4.08 22.73
N SER A 153 11.95 4.86 22.19
CA SER A 153 11.60 5.86 21.20
C SER A 153 11.37 5.23 19.83
N PRO A 154 10.54 5.85 18.97
CA PRO A 154 10.35 5.40 17.59
C PRO A 154 11.67 5.29 16.80
N GLU A 155 12.62 6.20 17.05
CA GLU A 155 13.93 6.20 16.41
C GLU A 155 14.80 5.02 16.86
N ALA A 156 14.72 4.64 18.14
CA ALA A 156 15.40 3.44 18.66
C ALA A 156 14.83 2.17 18.02
N ILE A 157 13.52 2.11 17.83
CA ILE A 157 12.84 0.99 17.13
C ILE A 157 13.29 0.90 15.67
N ALA A 158 13.33 2.04 14.94
CA ALA A 158 13.82 2.06 13.57
C ALA A 158 15.27 1.57 13.47
N ARG A 159 16.16 2.05 14.34
CA ARG A 159 17.55 1.63 14.39
C ARG A 159 17.70 0.13 14.66
N HIS A 160 17.02 -0.37 15.68
CA HIS A 160 17.03 -1.80 16.00
C HIS A 160 16.50 -2.66 14.84
N THR A 161 15.45 -2.20 14.15
CA THR A 161 14.92 -2.90 12.98
C THR A 161 15.95 -2.97 11.86
N ARG A 162 16.71 -1.90 11.58
CA ARG A 162 17.81 -1.93 10.58
C ARG A 162 18.90 -2.92 10.97
N GLU A 163 19.30 -2.96 12.24
CA GLU A 163 20.32 -3.89 12.74
C GLU A 163 19.90 -5.36 12.55
N LEU A 164 18.61 -5.66 12.69
CA LEU A 164 18.08 -7.02 12.46
C LEU A 164 18.09 -7.43 10.99
N LEU A 165 17.93 -6.49 10.07
CA LEU A 165 17.93 -6.74 8.63
C LEU A 165 19.35 -6.92 8.05
N GLN A 166 20.38 -6.58 8.79
CA GLN A 166 21.81 -6.72 8.38
C GLN A 166 22.42 -8.07 8.81
N LYS A 167 21.69 -8.88 9.55
CA LYS A 167 22.09 -10.23 10.00
C LYS A 167 21.60 -11.32 9.08
#